data_33314314cf0c50fdc4674b2c43bd9d0b
#
_entry.id   33314314cf0c50fdc4674b2c43bd9d0b
#
_cell.length_a   1.000
_cell.length_b   1.000
_cell.length_c   1.000
_cell.angle_alpha   90.00
_cell.angle_beta   90.00
_cell.angle_gamma   90.00
#
_symmetry.space_group_name_H-M   'P 1'
#
loop_
_entity.id
_entity.type
_entity.pdbx_description
1 polymer ?
#
loop_
_entity_poly.entity_id
_entity_poly.type
_entity_poly.pdbx_seq_one_letter_code
_entity_poly.pdbx_strand_id
1 'polypeptide(L)'
;MEIDCIIQARMGSERLPGKVLLDLTNGKKTIDFLFEQLESSELKKKIVAIPENSEDDILFEHLNNSKILCFRGSSLDVLDRFYCCSKEFSFKHIMRITGDNPLIDPDVVNEAINEYENSNCDYLTNSIRRTFPNGTEVEIFSSNSLEVAWKFARKKSEREHVTP
;
A
#
# COMPACT_ATOMS: atom_id res chain seq x y z
N MET A 1 -5.22 8.05 -17.00
CA MET A 1 -5.92 7.01 -16.17
C MET A 1 -5.89 7.45 -14.72
N GLU A 2 -6.92 7.13 -13.89
CA GLU A 2 -6.84 7.44 -12.45
C GLU A 2 -6.28 6.24 -11.71
N ILE A 3 -5.19 6.42 -10.96
CA ILE A 3 -4.56 5.40 -10.13
C ILE A 3 -4.68 5.81 -8.67
N ASP A 4 -5.29 4.94 -7.88
CA ASP A 4 -5.45 5.09 -6.44
C ASP A 4 -4.39 4.26 -5.70
N CYS A 5 -4.08 4.62 -4.47
CA CYS A 5 -3.05 3.92 -3.69
C CYS A 5 -3.65 3.24 -2.46
N ILE A 6 -3.31 1.97 -2.27
CA ILE A 6 -3.51 1.25 -1.02
C ILE A 6 -2.15 1.08 -0.35
N ILE A 7 -1.99 1.72 0.81
CA ILE A 7 -0.79 1.62 1.62
C ILE A 7 -1.03 0.55 2.68
N GLN A 8 -0.30 -0.55 2.59
CA GLN A 8 -0.37 -1.64 3.55
C GLN A 8 0.43 -1.29 4.81
N ALA A 9 -0.22 -1.22 5.97
CA ALA A 9 0.45 -0.96 7.24
C ALA A 9 -0.11 -1.85 8.36
N ARG A 10 0.71 -2.12 9.40
CA ARG A 10 0.31 -2.82 10.62
C ARG A 10 1.30 -2.55 11.74
N MET A 11 0.84 -2.66 12.99
CA MET A 11 1.70 -2.58 14.18
C MET A 11 2.51 -3.86 14.39
N GLY A 12 1.92 -5.03 14.12
CA GLY A 12 2.51 -6.34 14.33
C GLY A 12 3.62 -6.69 13.32
N SER A 13 4.80 -6.11 13.47
CA SER A 13 6.00 -6.49 12.70
C SER A 13 6.92 -7.37 13.56
N GLU A 14 7.29 -8.55 13.07
CA GLU A 14 8.16 -9.48 13.82
C GLU A 14 9.57 -8.91 14.09
N ARG A 15 10.17 -8.25 13.08
CA ARG A 15 11.52 -7.69 13.18
C ARG A 15 11.59 -6.39 13.96
N LEU A 16 10.59 -5.53 13.80
CA LEU A 16 10.54 -4.20 14.44
C LEU A 16 9.07 -3.84 14.71
N PRO A 17 8.52 -4.24 15.88
CA PRO A 17 7.15 -3.93 16.26
C PRO A 17 6.87 -2.42 16.23
N GLY A 18 5.71 -2.02 15.72
CA GLY A 18 5.31 -0.63 15.67
C GLY A 18 6.10 0.27 14.72
N LYS A 19 6.90 -0.30 13.81
CA LYS A 19 7.81 0.48 12.92
C LYS A 19 7.12 1.60 12.15
N VAL A 20 5.85 1.46 11.81
CA VAL A 20 5.08 2.49 11.07
C VAL A 20 4.80 3.75 11.89
N LEU A 21 4.85 3.64 13.23
CA LEU A 21 4.69 4.76 14.17
C LEU A 21 5.99 5.17 14.87
N LEU A 22 7.14 4.63 14.46
CA LEU A 22 8.44 5.09 14.97
C LEU A 22 8.73 6.51 14.50
N ASP A 23 9.34 7.31 15.40
CA ASP A 23 9.86 8.63 15.04
C ASP A 23 11.09 8.50 14.15
N LEU A 24 11.02 9.05 12.96
CA LEU A 24 12.16 9.13 12.04
C LEU A 24 12.98 10.39 12.26
N THR A 25 12.33 11.55 12.29
CA THR A 25 12.98 12.83 12.47
C THR A 25 12.01 13.88 12.98
N ASN A 26 12.44 14.71 13.92
CA ASN A 26 11.66 15.83 14.47
C ASN A 26 10.25 15.45 14.97
N GLY A 27 10.08 14.24 15.51
CA GLY A 27 8.78 13.73 16.00
C GLY A 27 7.82 13.28 14.90
N LYS A 28 8.25 13.26 13.64
CA LYS A 28 7.46 12.78 12.51
C LYS A 28 7.52 11.25 12.44
N LYS A 29 6.36 10.61 12.39
CA LYS A 29 6.26 9.15 12.31
C LYS A 29 6.63 8.62 10.91
N THR A 30 7.05 7.37 10.84
CA THR A 30 7.38 6.69 9.57
C THR A 30 6.26 6.84 8.54
N ILE A 31 5.01 6.60 8.94
CA ILE A 31 3.84 6.69 8.05
C ILE A 31 3.57 8.13 7.60
N ASP A 32 3.75 9.11 8.47
CA ASP A 32 3.55 10.53 8.14
C ASP A 32 4.57 11.00 7.10
N PHE A 33 5.83 10.55 7.26
CA PHE A 33 6.89 10.86 6.33
C PHE A 33 6.61 10.26 4.95
N LEU A 34 6.14 9.01 4.90
CA LEU A 34 5.71 8.37 3.65
C LEU A 34 4.60 9.17 2.96
N PHE A 35 3.59 9.62 3.70
CA PHE A 35 2.50 10.42 3.14
C PHE A 35 3.01 11.75 2.55
N GLU A 36 3.93 12.43 3.23
CA GLU A 36 4.56 13.66 2.74
C GLU A 36 5.30 13.43 1.43
N GLN A 37 6.07 12.32 1.31
CA GLN A 37 6.71 11.95 0.04
C GLN A 37 5.70 11.77 -1.08
N LEU A 38 4.54 11.18 -0.78
CA LEU A 38 3.50 10.93 -1.78
C LEU A 38 2.64 12.17 -2.12
N GLU A 39 2.81 13.32 -1.44
CA GLU A 39 2.03 14.54 -1.74
C GLU A 39 2.26 15.05 -3.17
N SER A 40 3.50 14.95 -3.66
CA SER A 40 3.87 15.38 -5.02
C SER A 40 3.64 14.31 -6.10
N SER A 41 3.12 13.14 -5.73
CA SER A 41 2.79 12.09 -6.69
C SER A 41 1.44 12.33 -7.40
N GLU A 42 1.28 11.74 -8.57
CA GLU A 42 0.04 11.80 -9.37
C GLU A 42 -1.08 10.86 -8.88
N LEU A 43 -0.87 10.18 -7.74
CA LEU A 43 -1.86 9.31 -7.11
C LEU A 43 -3.11 10.11 -6.68
N LYS A 44 -4.30 9.60 -7.01
CA LYS A 44 -5.57 10.30 -6.73
C LYS A 44 -5.99 10.18 -5.28
N LYS A 45 -6.31 8.98 -4.80
CA LYS A 45 -6.62 8.71 -3.40
C LYS A 45 -5.53 7.86 -2.80
N LYS A 46 -5.21 8.12 -1.54
CA LYS A 46 -4.25 7.35 -0.76
C LYS A 46 -4.96 6.85 0.50
N ILE A 47 -5.06 5.54 0.67
CA ILE A 47 -5.76 4.90 1.78
C ILE A 47 -4.82 3.94 2.47
N VAL A 48 -4.74 4.03 3.80
CA VAL A 48 -3.98 3.05 4.60
C VAL A 48 -4.89 1.88 4.94
N ALA A 49 -4.55 0.69 4.47
CA ALA A 49 -5.25 -0.55 4.79
C ALA A 49 -4.57 -1.28 5.94
N ILE A 50 -5.22 -1.31 7.10
CA ILE A 50 -4.71 -1.91 8.35
C ILE A 50 -5.54 -3.11 8.80
N PRO A 51 -4.99 -4.01 9.64
CA PRO A 51 -5.77 -5.07 10.27
C PRO A 51 -6.88 -4.54 11.19
N GLU A 52 -7.93 -5.33 11.38
CA GLU A 52 -9.06 -5.01 12.26
C GLU A 52 -8.90 -5.55 13.69
N ASN A 53 -7.69 -5.75 14.16
CA ASN A 53 -7.40 -6.18 15.53
C ASN A 53 -7.08 -4.98 16.46
N SER A 54 -7.14 -5.21 17.77
CA SER A 54 -6.90 -4.15 18.76
C SER A 54 -5.45 -3.65 18.81
N GLU A 55 -4.49 -4.45 18.37
CA GLU A 55 -3.08 -4.05 18.29
C GLU A 55 -2.90 -2.85 17.33
N ASP A 56 -3.74 -2.76 16.29
CA ASP A 56 -3.69 -1.71 15.29
C ASP A 56 -4.58 -0.49 15.64
N ASP A 57 -5.27 -0.48 16.79
CA ASP A 57 -6.11 0.65 17.19
C ASP A 57 -5.31 1.95 17.36
N ILE A 58 -4.10 1.87 17.90
CA ILE A 58 -3.21 3.03 18.04
C ILE A 58 -2.82 3.62 16.67
N LEU A 59 -2.60 2.77 15.67
CA LEU A 59 -2.33 3.22 14.30
C LEU A 59 -3.58 3.86 13.68
N PHE A 60 -4.75 3.26 13.88
CA PHE A 60 -6.02 3.82 13.42
C PHE A 60 -6.30 5.20 14.03
N GLU A 61 -6.11 5.38 15.33
CA GLU A 61 -6.26 6.66 16.01
C GLU A 61 -5.30 7.72 15.45
N HIS A 62 -4.02 7.35 15.24
CA HIS A 62 -3.02 8.24 14.65
C HIS A 62 -3.43 8.71 13.26
N LEU A 63 -3.85 7.78 12.38
CA LEU A 63 -4.28 8.10 11.02
C LEU A 63 -5.51 9.02 11.00
N ASN A 64 -6.50 8.76 11.88
CA ASN A 64 -7.68 9.60 12.00
C ASN A 64 -7.33 11.02 12.47
N ASN A 65 -6.45 11.16 13.46
CA ASN A 65 -6.00 12.45 13.97
C ASN A 65 -5.25 13.25 12.88
N SER A 66 -4.51 12.55 12.02
CA SER A 66 -3.82 13.12 10.88
C SER A 66 -4.71 13.33 9.64
N LYS A 67 -6.02 12.99 9.73
CA LYS A 67 -7.00 13.04 8.62
C LYS A 67 -6.61 12.19 7.41
N ILE A 68 -5.87 11.11 7.64
CA ILE A 68 -5.50 10.14 6.63
C ILE A 68 -6.61 9.09 6.52
N LEU A 69 -7.09 8.83 5.30
CA LEU A 69 -8.10 7.80 5.06
C LEU A 69 -7.57 6.42 5.44
N CYS A 70 -8.35 5.69 6.22
CA CYS A 70 -7.99 4.38 6.72
C CYS A 70 -9.11 3.36 6.46
N PHE A 71 -8.74 2.18 5.99
CA PHE A 71 -9.60 1.01 5.87
C PHE A 71 -9.13 -0.07 6.86
N ARG A 72 -10.07 -0.67 7.59
CA ARG A 72 -9.80 -1.80 8.49
C ARG A 72 -10.38 -3.08 7.88
N GLY A 73 -9.56 -4.14 7.82
CA GLY A 73 -10.00 -5.42 7.25
C GLY A 73 -9.22 -6.60 7.79
N SER A 74 -9.37 -7.76 7.16
CA SER A 74 -8.83 -9.03 7.63
C SER A 74 -7.39 -8.93 8.15
N SER A 75 -7.16 -9.44 9.35
CA SER A 75 -5.83 -9.46 10.00
C SER A 75 -4.91 -10.51 9.38
N LEU A 76 -5.47 -11.65 8.96
CA LEU A 76 -4.70 -12.80 8.47
C LEU A 76 -4.62 -12.86 6.94
N ASP A 77 -5.56 -12.23 6.25
CA ASP A 77 -5.70 -12.28 4.81
C ASP A 77 -5.50 -10.89 4.20
N VAL A 78 -4.26 -10.60 3.82
CA VAL A 78 -3.91 -9.29 3.26
C VAL A 78 -4.55 -9.08 1.89
N LEU A 79 -4.63 -10.14 1.07
CA LEU A 79 -5.27 -10.08 -0.24
C LEU A 79 -6.76 -9.73 -0.11
N ASP A 80 -7.47 -10.34 0.86
CA ASP A 80 -8.85 -10.01 1.15
C ASP A 80 -9.01 -8.55 1.60
N ARG A 81 -8.13 -8.09 2.47
CA ARG A 81 -8.12 -6.68 2.93
C ARG A 81 -7.95 -5.71 1.76
N PHE A 82 -7.05 -6.00 0.81
CA PHE A 82 -6.87 -5.20 -0.41
C PHE A 82 -8.12 -5.22 -1.29
N TYR A 83 -8.69 -6.41 -1.51
CA TYR A 83 -9.89 -6.57 -2.31
C TYR A 83 -11.07 -5.80 -1.72
N CYS A 84 -11.36 -5.98 -0.43
CA CYS A 84 -12.45 -5.27 0.26
C CYS A 84 -12.23 -3.75 0.26
N CYS A 85 -11.02 -3.28 0.52
CA CYS A 85 -10.66 -1.86 0.42
C CYS A 85 -10.94 -1.32 -1.00
N SER A 86 -10.49 -2.02 -2.03
CA SER A 86 -10.69 -1.58 -3.41
C SER A 86 -12.16 -1.50 -3.81
N LYS A 87 -12.99 -2.40 -3.29
CA LYS A 87 -14.45 -2.40 -3.52
C LYS A 87 -15.14 -1.26 -2.80
N GLU A 88 -14.82 -1.03 -1.52
CA GLU A 88 -15.41 0.07 -0.72
C GLU A 88 -15.17 1.42 -1.36
N PHE A 89 -13.95 1.68 -1.83
CA PHE A 89 -13.58 2.95 -2.45
C PHE A 89 -13.74 3.00 -3.97
N SER A 90 -14.24 1.92 -4.58
CA SER A 90 -14.50 1.80 -6.03
C SER A 90 -13.27 2.04 -6.90
N PHE A 91 -12.10 1.54 -6.48
CA PHE A 91 -10.85 1.68 -7.20
C PHE A 91 -10.86 0.84 -8.49
N LYS A 92 -10.29 1.39 -9.57
CA LYS A 92 -10.15 0.69 -10.85
C LYS A 92 -8.71 0.24 -11.10
N HIS A 93 -7.75 1.10 -10.80
CA HIS A 93 -6.32 0.83 -10.90
C HIS A 93 -5.70 1.17 -9.55
N ILE A 94 -4.90 0.27 -9.03
CA ILE A 94 -4.44 0.31 -7.65
C ILE A 94 -2.92 0.24 -7.64
N MET A 95 -2.28 1.25 -7.04
CA MET A 95 -0.88 1.15 -6.65
C MET A 95 -0.79 0.60 -5.23
N ARG A 96 0.01 -0.44 -5.04
CA ARG A 96 0.35 -0.99 -3.73
C ARG A 96 1.67 -0.41 -3.26
N ILE A 97 1.66 0.14 -2.04
CA ILE A 97 2.85 0.62 -1.33
C ILE A 97 2.84 0.02 0.08
N THR A 98 4.02 -0.26 0.63
CA THR A 98 4.15 -0.73 2.01
C THR A 98 4.46 0.45 2.95
N GLY A 99 3.74 0.55 4.05
CA GLY A 99 3.78 1.69 4.98
C GLY A 99 5.08 1.81 5.79
N ASP A 100 6.01 0.88 5.61
CA ASP A 100 7.33 0.88 6.20
C ASP A 100 8.45 1.32 5.24
N ASN A 101 8.09 1.87 4.07
CA ASN A 101 9.00 2.44 3.09
C ASN A 101 8.92 3.98 3.08
N PRO A 102 9.40 4.67 4.13
CA PRO A 102 9.24 6.12 4.25
C PRO A 102 10.00 6.92 3.19
N LEU A 103 11.00 6.31 2.57
CA LEU A 103 11.83 6.96 1.54
C LEU A 103 11.33 6.66 0.11
N ILE A 104 10.05 6.36 -0.03
CA ILE A 104 9.44 6.23 -1.35
C ILE A 104 9.65 7.53 -2.15
N ASP A 105 10.09 7.39 -3.39
CA ASP A 105 10.38 8.53 -4.24
C ASP A 105 9.17 8.84 -5.14
N PRO A 106 8.59 10.04 -5.07
CA PRO A 106 7.44 10.41 -5.89
C PRO A 106 7.75 10.38 -7.39
N ASP A 107 8.99 10.62 -7.80
CA ASP A 107 9.37 10.54 -9.22
C ASP A 107 9.33 9.08 -9.70
N VAL A 108 9.76 8.12 -8.88
CA VAL A 108 9.63 6.67 -9.16
C VAL A 108 8.16 6.26 -9.23
N VAL A 109 7.31 6.80 -8.36
CA VAL A 109 5.86 6.59 -8.39
C VAL A 109 5.25 7.11 -9.69
N ASN A 110 5.59 8.34 -10.09
CA ASN A 110 5.07 8.96 -11.31
C ASN A 110 5.57 8.27 -12.58
N GLU A 111 6.84 7.83 -12.60
CA GLU A 111 7.39 7.03 -13.69
C GLU A 111 6.63 5.70 -13.85
N ALA A 112 6.35 5.00 -12.74
CA ALA A 112 5.56 3.77 -12.76
C ALA A 112 4.13 4.00 -13.25
N ILE A 113 3.48 5.11 -12.86
CA ILE A 113 2.15 5.51 -13.34
C ILE A 113 2.19 5.69 -14.86
N ASN A 114 3.14 6.48 -15.36
CA ASN A 114 3.29 6.75 -16.79
C ASN A 114 3.55 5.47 -17.59
N GLU A 115 4.43 4.59 -17.10
CA GLU A 115 4.71 3.32 -17.76
C GLU A 115 3.48 2.40 -17.79
N TYR A 116 2.73 2.34 -16.69
CA TYR A 116 1.49 1.56 -16.63
C TYR A 116 0.42 2.09 -17.59
N GLU A 117 0.25 3.40 -17.70
CA GLU A 117 -0.69 4.04 -18.63
C GLU A 117 -0.35 3.79 -20.11
N ASN A 118 0.95 3.72 -20.43
CA ASN A 118 1.43 3.51 -21.80
C ASN A 118 1.58 2.02 -22.15
N SER A 119 1.56 1.12 -21.14
CA SER A 119 1.60 -0.32 -21.36
C SER A 119 0.17 -0.88 -21.35
N ASN A 120 -0.04 -1.95 -22.10
CA ASN A 120 -1.31 -2.69 -22.04
C ASN A 120 -1.13 -3.91 -21.12
N CYS A 121 -0.68 -3.68 -19.88
CA CYS A 121 -0.43 -4.74 -18.92
C CYS A 121 -1.44 -4.71 -17.76
N ASP A 122 -1.74 -5.89 -17.20
CA ASP A 122 -2.62 -6.05 -16.04
C ASP A 122 -1.88 -5.86 -14.70
N TYR A 123 -0.55 -5.93 -14.74
CA TYR A 123 0.34 -5.81 -13.58
C TYR A 123 1.68 -5.21 -13.99
N LEU A 124 2.13 -4.22 -13.24
CA LEU A 124 3.43 -3.58 -13.38
C LEU A 124 4.13 -3.55 -12.01
N THR A 125 5.42 -3.80 -12.00
CA THR A 125 6.28 -3.63 -10.81
C THR A 125 7.71 -3.30 -11.20
N ASN A 126 8.39 -2.54 -10.36
CA ASN A 126 9.82 -2.27 -10.48
C ASN A 126 10.70 -3.24 -9.66
N SER A 127 10.10 -4.29 -9.04
CA SER A 127 10.82 -5.18 -8.12
C SER A 127 11.42 -6.43 -8.77
N ILE A 128 10.93 -6.87 -9.94
CA ILE A 128 11.42 -8.09 -10.62
C ILE A 128 12.86 -7.90 -11.06
N ARG A 129 13.16 -6.77 -11.72
CA ARG A 129 14.51 -6.39 -12.10
C ARG A 129 14.88 -5.12 -11.34
N ARG A 130 15.57 -5.30 -10.23
CA ARG A 130 15.90 -4.18 -9.34
C ARG A 130 16.87 -3.20 -10.00
N THR A 131 16.36 -2.03 -10.36
CA THR A 131 17.11 -0.89 -10.90
C THR A 131 17.07 0.31 -9.96
N PHE A 132 16.18 0.27 -8.95
CA PHE A 132 16.03 1.31 -7.93
C PHE A 132 16.47 0.80 -6.54
N PRO A 133 16.79 1.68 -5.59
CA PRO A 133 17.10 1.32 -4.21
C PRO A 133 15.96 0.54 -3.54
N ASN A 134 16.29 -0.29 -2.53
CA ASN A 134 15.28 -0.91 -1.67
C ASN A 134 14.47 0.16 -0.94
N GLY A 135 13.16 -0.05 -0.82
CA GLY A 135 12.23 0.89 -0.18
C GLY A 135 11.53 1.82 -1.17
N THR A 136 11.81 1.68 -2.48
CA THR A 136 11.12 2.38 -3.56
C THR A 136 10.29 1.44 -4.43
N GLU A 137 9.98 0.24 -3.91
CA GLU A 137 9.20 -0.74 -4.63
C GLU A 137 7.74 -0.27 -4.76
N VAL A 138 7.24 -0.35 -5.98
CA VAL A 138 5.83 -0.08 -6.32
C VAL A 138 5.27 -1.19 -7.18
N GLU A 139 3.98 -1.43 -7.03
CA GLU A 139 3.22 -2.38 -7.84
C GLU A 139 1.92 -1.72 -8.26
N ILE A 140 1.55 -1.85 -9.53
CA ILE A 140 0.27 -1.34 -10.05
C ILE A 140 -0.47 -2.50 -10.72
N PHE A 141 -1.76 -2.61 -10.43
CA PHE A 141 -2.63 -3.62 -11.01
C PHE A 141 -4.08 -3.13 -11.12
N SER A 142 -4.84 -3.76 -12.02
CA SER A 142 -6.27 -3.48 -12.15
C SER A 142 -7.07 -4.11 -10.99
N SER A 143 -8.22 -3.51 -10.66
CA SER A 143 -9.16 -4.11 -9.71
C SER A 143 -9.69 -5.46 -10.19
N ASN A 144 -9.74 -5.68 -11.50
CA ASN A 144 -10.12 -6.96 -12.08
C ASN A 144 -9.06 -8.04 -11.82
N SER A 145 -7.78 -7.73 -12.00
CA SER A 145 -6.67 -8.64 -11.67
C SER A 145 -6.64 -8.98 -10.19
N LEU A 146 -6.89 -7.99 -9.32
CA LEU A 146 -7.01 -8.19 -7.88
C LEU A 146 -8.19 -9.13 -7.54
N GLU A 147 -9.34 -8.96 -8.19
CA GLU A 147 -10.50 -9.82 -7.98
C GLU A 147 -10.23 -11.26 -8.44
N VAL A 148 -9.56 -11.45 -9.57
CA VAL A 148 -9.14 -12.77 -10.06
C VAL A 148 -8.19 -13.42 -9.05
N ALA A 149 -7.17 -12.71 -8.60
CA ALA A 149 -6.25 -13.19 -7.57
C ALA A 149 -7.00 -13.59 -6.30
N TRP A 150 -7.89 -12.71 -5.80
CA TRP A 150 -8.70 -12.96 -4.61
C TRP A 150 -9.58 -14.23 -4.73
N LYS A 151 -10.22 -14.46 -5.89
CA LYS A 151 -11.07 -15.63 -6.14
C LYS A 151 -10.28 -16.94 -6.23
N PHE A 152 -9.07 -16.92 -6.77
CA PHE A 152 -8.32 -18.12 -7.11
C PHE A 152 -7.14 -18.43 -6.17
N ALA A 153 -6.66 -17.48 -5.39
CA ALA A 153 -5.59 -17.70 -4.40
C ALA A 153 -6.01 -18.74 -3.35
N ARG A 154 -5.17 -19.77 -3.17
CA ARG A 154 -5.42 -20.89 -2.22
C ARG A 154 -4.29 -21.06 -1.21
N LYS A 155 -3.08 -20.66 -1.58
CA LYS A 155 -1.92 -20.78 -0.69
C LYS A 155 -1.89 -19.63 0.31
N LYS A 156 -1.41 -19.92 1.52
CA LYS A 156 -1.23 -18.89 2.54
C LYS A 156 -0.34 -17.75 2.05
N SER A 157 0.77 -18.05 1.34
CA SER A 157 1.66 -17.04 0.78
C SER A 157 0.98 -16.12 -0.23
N GLU A 158 0.06 -16.65 -1.07
CA GLU A 158 -0.70 -15.85 -2.03
C GLU A 158 -1.66 -14.88 -1.32
N ARG A 159 -2.27 -15.32 -0.21
CA ARG A 159 -3.19 -14.51 0.60
C ARG A 159 -2.45 -13.46 1.45
N GLU A 160 -1.23 -13.76 1.89
CA GLU A 160 -0.41 -12.88 2.75
C GLU A 160 0.35 -11.81 1.96
N HIS A 161 0.84 -12.14 0.76
CA HIS A 161 1.71 -11.24 -0.01
C HIS A 161 1.03 -10.47 -1.14
N VAL A 162 -0.25 -10.72 -1.41
CA VAL A 162 -1.09 -10.06 -2.44
C VAL A 162 -0.61 -10.39 -3.87
N THR A 163 0.65 -10.16 -4.17
CA THR A 163 1.31 -10.30 -5.48
C THR A 163 2.62 -11.09 -5.35
N PRO A 164 2.57 -12.40 -4.96
CA PRO A 164 3.77 -13.23 -4.76
C PRO A 164 4.46 -13.59 -6.08
#